data_4d2879929f3443ab1bbb3c8bbfcfa622
#
_entry.id   4d2879929f3443ab1bbb3c8bbfcfa622
#
_cell.length_a   1.000
_cell.length_b   1.000
_cell.length_c   1.000
_cell.angle_alpha   90.00
_cell.angle_beta   90.00
_cell.angle_gamma   90.00
#
_symmetry.space_group_name_H-M   'P 1'
#
loop_
_entity.id
_entity.type
_entity.pdbx_description
1 polymer ?
#
loop_
_entity_poly.entity_id
_entity_poly.type
_entity_poly.pdbx_seq_one_letter_code
_entity_poly.pdbx_strand_id
1 'polypeptide(L)'
;MPASIFGERFAGRREPAWHKLGQVFGADEQLTATEAMQRAGVLFNIDKYPQKITLPDGTDIDTGAYAIVREPTTDDPEHRVFGTVGKDWTALQATELGAMLDPMTGQLPVETVGALGRGEKIVISLDAGESNIAGEHHKLYWLVTDHRDGTGTLSIAFTPVRVVCQNTLITGLDSAKVSVNLRHRKSIKTDTSFYIDIFSQMAQTQETVVNELQTLTQATLTQAQQESIIMTAHPNPKPNQKLQLSSSVTKDDVPASVWTKLMKETETQAEEYQRQKVRMEKIREGARERIDVFNQEYSQFANTGYAVYQGIVECEDYRRGWEGSGTAVFGARAKTKARAFNKTSQLVRASV
;
A
#
# COMPACT_ATOMS: atom_id res chain seq x y z
N MET A 1 -5.88 17.10 7.26
CA MET A 1 -7.03 16.20 7.45
C MET A 1 -6.51 14.84 7.84
N PRO A 2 -7.03 14.21 8.89
CA PRO A 2 -6.58 12.88 9.26
C PRO A 2 -6.94 11.90 8.14
N ALA A 3 -5.97 11.13 7.78
CA ALA A 3 -5.95 9.90 7.00
C ALA A 3 -7.28 9.39 6.45
N SER A 4 -7.74 9.94 5.36
CA SER A 4 -8.72 9.36 4.39
C SER A 4 -9.66 8.25 4.91
N ILE A 5 -10.10 8.32 6.17
CA ILE A 5 -11.10 7.40 6.72
C ILE A 5 -12.48 7.87 6.25
N PHE A 6 -13.32 6.93 5.87
CA PHE A 6 -14.68 7.22 5.51
C PHE A 6 -15.51 7.54 6.78
N GLY A 7 -15.65 8.81 7.11
CA GLY A 7 -16.32 9.25 8.31
C GLY A 7 -15.61 8.73 9.57
N GLU A 8 -16.36 8.18 10.53
CA GLU A 8 -15.86 7.49 11.72
C GLU A 8 -15.86 5.96 11.56
N ARG A 9 -15.92 5.45 10.33
CA ARG A 9 -16.04 4.02 10.02
C ARG A 9 -14.74 3.29 10.25
N PHE A 10 -14.42 3.15 11.52
CA PHE A 10 -13.25 2.45 12.01
C PHE A 10 -13.56 1.82 13.37
N ALA A 11 -13.04 0.64 13.62
CA ALA A 11 -13.04 0.02 14.95
C ALA A 11 -11.67 -0.61 15.22
N GLY A 12 -11.21 -0.50 16.48
CA GLY A 12 -9.94 -1.04 16.92
C GLY A 12 -10.04 -1.74 18.27
N ARG A 13 -9.21 -2.74 18.48
CA ARG A 13 -9.11 -3.49 19.73
C ARG A 13 -8.23 -2.75 20.72
N ARG A 14 -8.67 -2.60 21.97
CA ARG A 14 -7.94 -1.99 23.09
C ARG A 14 -7.77 -0.47 23.03
N GLU A 15 -7.40 0.07 21.89
CA GLU A 15 -7.10 1.50 21.74
C GLU A 15 -7.72 2.03 20.44
N PRO A 16 -8.16 3.30 20.46
CA PRO A 16 -8.57 3.94 19.23
C PRO A 16 -7.34 4.03 18.31
N ALA A 17 -7.35 3.22 17.25
CA ALA A 17 -6.38 3.34 16.19
C ALA A 17 -6.72 4.57 15.33
N TRP A 18 -5.83 4.90 14.39
CA TRP A 18 -6.10 5.91 13.37
C TRP A 18 -6.50 7.30 13.90
N HIS A 19 -5.60 7.91 14.68
CA HIS A 19 -5.78 9.25 15.25
C HIS A 19 -6.93 9.38 16.27
N LYS A 20 -7.24 8.34 17.00
CA LYS A 20 -8.30 8.28 18.01
C LYS A 20 -9.72 8.42 17.44
N LEU A 21 -9.92 8.09 16.17
CA LEU A 21 -11.22 8.04 15.51
C LEU A 21 -11.80 6.62 15.56
N GLY A 22 -13.12 6.53 15.46
CA GLY A 22 -13.86 5.27 15.42
C GLY A 22 -14.15 4.67 16.78
N GLN A 23 -14.65 3.45 16.77
CA GLN A 23 -15.07 2.71 17.95
C GLN A 23 -13.92 1.86 18.52
N VAL A 24 -13.97 1.58 19.81
CA VAL A 24 -13.05 0.68 20.49
C VAL A 24 -13.82 -0.51 21.04
N PHE A 25 -13.26 -1.71 20.85
CA PHE A 25 -13.75 -2.92 21.51
C PHE A 25 -12.71 -3.48 22.49
N GLY A 26 -13.20 -4.22 23.49
CA GLY A 26 -12.38 -4.70 24.60
C GLY A 26 -11.29 -5.68 24.13
N ALA A 27 -10.21 -5.75 24.90
CA ALA A 27 -9.13 -6.70 24.65
C ALA A 27 -9.61 -8.17 24.72
N ASP A 28 -10.56 -8.44 25.62
CA ASP A 28 -11.12 -9.76 25.87
C ASP A 28 -12.32 -10.06 24.98
N GLU A 29 -12.76 -9.10 24.17
CA GLU A 29 -13.89 -9.25 23.28
C GLU A 29 -13.43 -9.94 22.00
N GLN A 30 -13.80 -11.19 21.84
CA GLN A 30 -13.51 -11.97 20.63
C GLN A 30 -14.62 -11.76 19.61
N LEU A 31 -14.42 -10.76 18.74
CA LEU A 31 -15.33 -10.51 17.64
C LEU A 31 -14.94 -11.34 16.42
N THR A 32 -15.93 -11.85 15.71
CA THR A 32 -15.75 -12.30 14.34
C THR A 32 -15.42 -11.13 13.43
N ALA A 33 -14.89 -11.38 12.24
CA ALA A 33 -14.62 -10.33 11.28
C ALA A 33 -15.92 -9.59 10.89
N THR A 34 -17.00 -10.32 10.69
CA THR A 34 -18.32 -9.75 10.39
C THR A 34 -18.80 -8.83 11.51
N GLU A 35 -18.71 -9.24 12.78
CA GLU A 35 -19.11 -8.42 13.93
C GLU A 35 -18.24 -7.16 14.08
N ALA A 36 -16.94 -7.28 13.88
CA ALA A 36 -16.03 -6.14 13.90
C ALA A 36 -16.32 -5.16 12.75
N MET A 37 -16.59 -5.67 11.55
CA MET A 37 -16.99 -4.87 10.39
C MET A 37 -18.34 -4.16 10.61
N GLN A 38 -19.28 -4.84 11.26
CA GLN A 38 -20.56 -4.24 11.65
C GLN A 38 -20.34 -3.10 12.65
N ARG A 39 -19.52 -3.31 13.66
CA ARG A 39 -19.19 -2.30 14.67
C ARG A 39 -18.48 -1.08 14.04
N ALA A 40 -17.60 -1.32 13.08
CA ALA A 40 -16.95 -0.25 12.32
C ALA A 40 -17.88 0.46 11.30
N GLY A 41 -19.10 -0.04 11.09
CA GLY A 41 -20.03 0.52 10.12
C GLY A 41 -19.61 0.36 8.65
N VAL A 42 -18.85 -0.70 8.33
CA VAL A 42 -18.31 -0.93 6.97
C VAL A 42 -19.14 -1.95 6.16
N LEU A 43 -20.23 -2.48 6.71
CA LEU A 43 -21.12 -3.41 6.03
C LEU A 43 -22.11 -2.69 5.10
N PHE A 44 -21.61 -1.97 4.13
CA PHE A 44 -22.42 -1.34 3.08
C PHE A 44 -22.24 -2.09 1.75
N ASN A 45 -23.31 -2.07 0.95
CA ASN A 45 -23.36 -2.74 -0.34
C ASN A 45 -22.71 -1.90 -1.45
N ILE A 46 -22.17 -2.59 -2.42
CA ILE A 46 -21.75 -2.03 -3.71
C ILE A 46 -22.32 -2.87 -4.84
N ASP A 47 -22.65 -2.24 -5.96
CA ASP A 47 -23.03 -2.96 -7.17
C ASP A 47 -22.50 -2.25 -8.40
N LYS A 48 -22.57 -2.92 -9.55
CA LYS A 48 -22.17 -2.35 -10.83
C LYS A 48 -23.37 -2.12 -11.72
N TYR A 49 -23.42 -0.92 -12.30
CA TYR A 49 -24.47 -0.49 -13.20
C TYR A 49 -23.92 -0.18 -14.58
N PRO A 50 -24.64 -0.51 -15.69
CA PRO A 50 -24.21 -0.13 -17.02
C PRO A 50 -23.99 1.38 -17.13
N GLN A 51 -22.88 1.78 -17.73
CA GLN A 51 -22.54 3.18 -17.90
C GLN A 51 -22.94 3.66 -19.31
N LYS A 52 -23.69 4.75 -19.35
CA LYS A 52 -24.09 5.42 -20.59
C LYS A 52 -23.54 6.84 -20.62
N ILE A 53 -23.35 7.34 -21.82
CA ILE A 53 -23.06 8.75 -22.08
C ILE A 53 -24.26 9.35 -22.82
N THR A 54 -24.82 10.41 -22.28
CA THR A 54 -25.90 11.16 -22.94
C THR A 54 -25.27 12.28 -23.79
N LEU A 55 -25.50 12.25 -25.10
CA LEU A 55 -25.03 13.28 -26.01
C LEU A 55 -25.87 14.57 -25.84
N PRO A 56 -25.37 15.72 -26.38
CA PRO A 56 -26.10 16.99 -26.30
C PRO A 56 -27.48 16.97 -26.95
N ASP A 57 -27.75 16.05 -27.88
CA ASP A 57 -29.04 15.84 -28.53
C ASP A 57 -29.98 14.92 -27.73
N GLY A 58 -29.55 14.45 -26.54
CA GLY A 58 -30.31 13.56 -25.69
C GLY A 58 -30.14 12.07 -26.02
N THR A 59 -29.33 11.72 -27.02
CA THR A 59 -29.07 10.31 -27.37
C THR A 59 -28.17 9.63 -26.33
N ASP A 60 -28.62 8.49 -25.81
CA ASP A 60 -27.83 7.65 -24.91
C ASP A 60 -26.95 6.66 -25.70
N ILE A 61 -25.67 6.65 -25.40
CA ILE A 61 -24.69 5.69 -25.91
C ILE A 61 -24.23 4.78 -24.78
N ASP A 62 -24.36 3.46 -24.94
CA ASP A 62 -23.77 2.48 -24.02
C ASP A 62 -22.24 2.44 -24.23
N THR A 63 -21.50 2.63 -23.16
CA THR A 63 -20.02 2.62 -23.19
C THR A 63 -19.43 1.21 -23.18
N GLY A 64 -20.23 0.17 -22.92
CA GLY A 64 -19.77 -1.19 -22.66
C GLY A 64 -19.06 -1.35 -21.31
N ALA A 65 -18.94 -0.30 -20.53
CA ALA A 65 -18.38 -0.27 -19.19
C ALA A 65 -19.46 -0.22 -18.10
N TYR A 66 -19.04 -0.43 -16.86
CA TYR A 66 -19.92 -0.43 -15.69
C TYR A 66 -19.36 0.50 -14.62
N ALA A 67 -20.21 1.33 -14.03
CA ALA A 67 -19.89 2.11 -12.85
C ALA A 67 -20.09 1.26 -11.59
N ILE A 68 -19.09 1.22 -10.71
CA ILE A 68 -19.24 0.66 -9.37
C ILE A 68 -19.88 1.73 -8.51
N VAL A 69 -21.01 1.39 -7.87
CA VAL A 69 -21.77 2.33 -7.06
C VAL A 69 -21.97 1.77 -5.66
N ARG A 70 -21.61 2.56 -4.66
CA ARG A 70 -21.96 2.29 -3.26
C ARG A 70 -23.40 2.74 -3.02
N GLU A 71 -24.18 1.88 -2.39
CA GLU A 71 -25.54 2.21 -1.94
C GLU A 71 -25.50 3.24 -0.80
N PRO A 72 -26.58 4.01 -0.62
CA PRO A 72 -26.74 4.92 0.51
C PRO A 72 -26.51 4.21 1.85
N THR A 73 -25.96 4.95 2.81
CA THR A 73 -25.83 4.50 4.20
C THR A 73 -26.56 5.47 5.11
N THR A 74 -26.76 5.13 6.37
CA THR A 74 -27.45 6.00 7.34
C THR A 74 -26.80 7.40 7.43
N ASP A 75 -25.46 7.45 7.33
CA ASP A 75 -24.68 8.69 7.52
C ASP A 75 -24.33 9.39 6.20
N ASP A 76 -24.50 8.70 5.07
CA ASP A 76 -24.29 9.24 3.72
C ASP A 76 -25.40 8.73 2.80
N PRO A 77 -26.51 9.48 2.70
CA PRO A 77 -27.72 9.04 1.98
C PRO A 77 -27.57 9.07 0.45
N GLU A 78 -26.42 9.46 -0.07
CA GLU A 78 -26.18 9.54 -1.50
C GLU A 78 -25.52 8.26 -2.04
N HIS A 79 -25.91 7.88 -3.27
CA HIS A 79 -25.13 6.92 -4.04
C HIS A 79 -23.76 7.52 -4.40
N ARG A 80 -22.72 6.70 -4.31
CA ARG A 80 -21.35 7.14 -4.62
C ARG A 80 -20.73 6.25 -5.70
N VAL A 81 -20.33 6.86 -6.80
CA VAL A 81 -19.56 6.16 -7.82
C VAL A 81 -18.12 6.03 -7.33
N PHE A 82 -17.62 4.79 -7.27
CA PHE A 82 -16.26 4.49 -6.86
C PHE A 82 -15.28 4.42 -8.04
N GLY A 83 -15.73 3.88 -9.17
CA GLY A 83 -14.89 3.73 -10.35
C GLY A 83 -15.63 3.06 -11.50
N THR A 84 -14.88 2.75 -12.55
CA THR A 84 -15.40 2.12 -13.76
C THR A 84 -14.69 0.80 -14.01
N VAL A 85 -15.44 -0.25 -14.37
CA VAL A 85 -14.94 -1.61 -14.58
C VAL A 85 -15.53 -2.26 -15.81
N GLY A 86 -14.93 -3.36 -16.26
CA GLY A 86 -15.49 -4.20 -17.32
C GLY A 86 -16.57 -5.17 -16.83
N LYS A 87 -17.20 -5.85 -17.77
CA LYS A 87 -18.32 -6.79 -17.53
C LYS A 87 -17.98 -7.94 -16.57
N ASP A 88 -16.73 -8.39 -16.57
CA ASP A 88 -16.29 -9.58 -15.80
C ASP A 88 -15.96 -9.26 -14.34
N TRP A 89 -15.92 -7.98 -13.97
CA TRP A 89 -15.73 -7.58 -12.60
C TRP A 89 -16.94 -7.99 -11.74
N THR A 90 -16.67 -8.52 -10.56
CA THR A 90 -17.70 -8.97 -9.62
C THR A 90 -17.50 -8.29 -8.28
N ALA A 91 -18.56 -7.67 -7.76
CA ALA A 91 -18.54 -7.09 -6.42
C ALA A 91 -18.37 -8.19 -5.36
N LEU A 92 -17.39 -8.03 -4.48
CA LEU A 92 -17.32 -8.76 -3.22
C LEU A 92 -18.01 -7.89 -2.17
N GLN A 93 -19.13 -8.37 -1.61
CA GLN A 93 -19.83 -7.62 -0.58
C GLN A 93 -19.05 -7.63 0.72
N ALA A 94 -19.21 -6.58 1.53
CA ALA A 94 -18.54 -6.52 2.83
C ALA A 94 -18.95 -7.68 3.75
N THR A 95 -20.21 -8.11 3.67
CA THR A 95 -20.71 -9.29 4.40
C THR A 95 -20.07 -10.60 3.92
N GLU A 96 -19.82 -10.74 2.62
CA GLU A 96 -19.13 -11.90 2.04
C GLU A 96 -17.66 -11.93 2.51
N LEU A 97 -16.99 -10.77 2.52
CA LEU A 97 -15.62 -10.63 3.02
C LEU A 97 -15.53 -10.99 4.51
N GLY A 98 -16.47 -10.49 5.34
CA GLY A 98 -16.55 -10.85 6.75
C GLY A 98 -16.72 -12.35 6.94
N ALA A 99 -17.70 -12.95 6.28
CA ALA A 99 -17.98 -14.40 6.37
C ALA A 99 -16.79 -15.27 5.92
N MET A 100 -15.98 -14.80 4.96
CA MET A 100 -14.74 -15.47 4.56
C MET A 100 -13.68 -15.48 5.67
N LEU A 101 -13.60 -14.41 6.46
CA LEU A 101 -12.60 -14.25 7.50
C LEU A 101 -13.04 -14.80 8.85
N ASP A 102 -14.34 -14.91 9.11
CA ASP A 102 -14.90 -15.37 10.40
C ASP A 102 -14.31 -16.69 10.92
N PRO A 103 -14.09 -17.74 10.09
CA PRO A 103 -13.50 -18.99 10.57
C PRO A 103 -12.10 -18.84 11.17
N MET A 104 -11.42 -17.73 10.87
CA MET A 104 -10.04 -17.51 11.30
C MET A 104 -9.93 -16.70 12.57
N THR A 105 -10.95 -15.92 12.90
CA THR A 105 -10.91 -14.97 14.01
C THR A 105 -10.78 -15.65 15.37
N GLY A 106 -11.06 -16.94 15.47
CA GLY A 106 -10.80 -17.74 16.65
C GLY A 106 -9.30 -17.94 16.96
N GLN A 107 -8.46 -17.96 15.93
CA GLN A 107 -6.99 -18.08 16.04
C GLN A 107 -6.26 -16.75 15.80
N LEU A 108 -6.83 -15.88 14.97
CA LEU A 108 -6.30 -14.59 14.59
C LEU A 108 -7.33 -13.50 14.92
N PRO A 109 -7.38 -13.02 16.17
CA PRO A 109 -8.36 -12.03 16.58
C PRO A 109 -8.28 -10.76 15.72
N VAL A 110 -9.42 -10.12 15.45
CA VAL A 110 -9.46 -8.84 14.74
C VAL A 110 -8.79 -7.78 15.61
N GLU A 111 -7.79 -7.09 15.07
CA GLU A 111 -7.13 -5.96 15.73
C GLU A 111 -7.72 -4.62 15.28
N THR A 112 -7.89 -4.43 13.97
CA THR A 112 -8.48 -3.21 13.43
C THR A 112 -9.31 -3.51 12.19
N VAL A 113 -10.33 -2.71 11.96
CA VAL A 113 -11.15 -2.73 10.75
C VAL A 113 -11.59 -1.31 10.40
N GLY A 114 -11.62 -0.97 9.12
CA GLY A 114 -12.09 0.33 8.69
C GLY A 114 -12.26 0.47 7.19
N ALA A 115 -12.88 1.58 6.79
CA ALA A 115 -13.04 1.96 5.40
C ALA A 115 -12.28 3.26 5.11
N LEU A 116 -11.56 3.28 3.99
CA LEU A 116 -10.79 4.43 3.52
C LEU A 116 -11.48 5.13 2.34
N GLY A 117 -11.17 6.43 2.19
CA GLY A 117 -11.76 7.27 1.14
C GLY A 117 -13.21 7.57 1.45
N ARG A 118 -14.11 7.16 0.57
CA ARG A 118 -15.58 7.20 0.75
C ARG A 118 -16.18 5.80 0.90
N GLY A 119 -15.31 4.80 1.24
CA GLY A 119 -15.63 3.40 1.31
C GLY A 119 -15.04 2.58 0.15
N GLU A 120 -14.21 3.19 -0.70
CA GLU A 120 -13.58 2.52 -1.83
C GLU A 120 -12.66 1.37 -1.41
N LYS A 121 -12.13 1.42 -0.19
CA LYS A 121 -11.22 0.40 0.34
C LYS A 121 -11.62 -0.01 1.73
N ILE A 122 -11.69 -1.31 1.96
CA ILE A 122 -11.85 -1.89 3.31
C ILE A 122 -10.49 -2.43 3.73
N VAL A 123 -10.13 -2.19 4.99
CA VAL A 123 -8.89 -2.65 5.60
C VAL A 123 -9.23 -3.38 6.89
N ILE A 124 -8.69 -4.59 7.04
CA ILE A 124 -8.85 -5.41 8.24
C ILE A 124 -7.47 -5.90 8.63
N SER A 125 -7.08 -5.75 9.89
CA SER A 125 -5.90 -6.40 10.43
C SER A 125 -6.29 -7.45 11.48
N LEU A 126 -5.66 -8.62 11.39
CA LEU A 126 -5.83 -9.72 12.32
C LEU A 126 -4.53 -9.87 13.12
N ASP A 127 -4.63 -10.06 14.41
CA ASP A 127 -3.49 -10.29 15.32
C ASP A 127 -2.90 -11.68 15.06
N ALA A 128 -1.66 -11.73 14.60
CA ALA A 128 -0.92 -12.95 14.29
C ALA A 128 0.07 -13.33 15.41
N GLY A 129 -0.10 -12.75 16.59
CA GLY A 129 0.75 -13.00 17.77
C GLY A 129 1.95 -12.06 17.83
N GLU A 130 2.96 -12.49 18.56
CA GLU A 130 4.18 -11.72 18.82
C GLU A 130 5.42 -12.50 18.41
N SER A 131 6.44 -11.80 17.98
CA SER A 131 7.78 -12.37 17.76
C SER A 131 8.84 -11.42 18.27
N ASN A 132 9.95 -11.98 18.73
CA ASN A 132 11.11 -11.21 19.08
C ASN A 132 11.97 -11.06 17.82
N ILE A 133 12.04 -9.86 17.28
CA ILE A 133 12.87 -9.51 16.13
C ILE A 133 13.94 -8.55 16.63
N ALA A 134 15.19 -8.94 16.51
CA ALA A 134 16.32 -8.12 16.92
C ALA A 134 16.35 -7.74 18.43
N GLY A 135 15.80 -8.58 19.30
CA GLY A 135 15.71 -8.29 20.73
C GLY A 135 14.51 -7.41 21.11
N GLU A 136 13.72 -6.96 20.16
CA GLU A 136 12.51 -6.18 20.38
C GLU A 136 11.26 -7.04 20.14
N HIS A 137 10.24 -6.85 21.00
CA HIS A 137 8.96 -7.51 20.84
C HIS A 137 8.14 -6.83 19.75
N HIS A 138 7.97 -7.52 18.62
CA HIS A 138 7.10 -7.09 17.54
C HIS A 138 5.80 -7.88 17.53
N LYS A 139 4.70 -7.17 17.47
CA LYS A 139 3.41 -7.76 17.15
C LYS A 139 3.31 -8.01 15.66
N LEU A 140 2.76 -9.15 15.32
CA LEU A 140 2.61 -9.60 13.94
C LEU A 140 1.14 -9.51 13.55
N TYR A 141 0.87 -9.15 12.30
CA TYR A 141 -0.50 -8.96 11.81
C TYR A 141 -0.67 -9.55 10.43
N TRP A 142 -1.86 -10.07 10.18
CA TRP A 142 -2.35 -10.30 8.83
C TRP A 142 -3.22 -9.12 8.42
N LEU A 143 -2.88 -8.56 7.28
CA LEU A 143 -3.55 -7.41 6.73
C LEU A 143 -4.35 -7.80 5.52
N VAL A 144 -5.65 -7.62 5.58
CA VAL A 144 -6.59 -7.83 4.48
C VAL A 144 -7.01 -6.46 3.96
N THR A 145 -6.86 -6.24 2.65
CA THR A 145 -7.30 -5.02 2.00
C THR A 145 -8.15 -5.35 0.79
N ASP A 146 -9.34 -4.78 0.71
CA ASP A 146 -10.25 -4.95 -0.41
C ASP A 146 -10.43 -3.63 -1.17
N HIS A 147 -10.00 -3.62 -2.44
CA HIS A 147 -10.14 -2.47 -3.33
C HIS A 147 -11.41 -2.59 -4.14
N ARG A 148 -12.40 -1.82 -3.76
CA ARG A 148 -13.77 -1.87 -4.29
C ARG A 148 -14.03 -0.84 -5.40
N ASP A 149 -12.99 -0.14 -5.84
CA ASP A 149 -13.03 0.92 -6.86
C ASP A 149 -12.57 0.47 -8.26
N GLY A 150 -12.26 -0.80 -8.42
CA GLY A 150 -11.74 -1.36 -9.68
C GLY A 150 -10.25 -1.10 -9.91
N THR A 151 -9.55 -0.37 -9.02
CA THR A 151 -8.12 -0.07 -9.18
C THR A 151 -7.20 -1.15 -8.62
N GLY A 152 -7.75 -2.11 -7.87
CA GLY A 152 -6.96 -3.13 -7.20
C GLY A 152 -7.69 -4.46 -7.03
N THR A 153 -7.22 -5.23 -6.07
CA THR A 153 -7.64 -6.59 -5.76
C THR A 153 -8.00 -6.72 -4.29
N LEU A 154 -8.62 -7.82 -3.91
CA LEU A 154 -8.54 -8.29 -2.53
C LEU A 154 -7.11 -8.78 -2.30
N SER A 155 -6.42 -8.18 -1.35
CA SER A 155 -5.05 -8.56 -0.98
C SER A 155 -5.00 -9.02 0.47
N ILE A 156 -4.23 -10.07 0.72
CA ILE A 156 -3.93 -10.57 2.05
C ILE A 156 -2.42 -10.57 2.21
N ALA A 157 -1.90 -9.91 3.22
CA ALA A 157 -0.48 -9.70 3.41
C ALA A 157 -0.08 -9.86 4.88
N PHE A 158 1.12 -10.40 5.13
CA PHE A 158 1.70 -10.50 6.47
C PHE A 158 2.58 -9.29 6.77
N THR A 159 2.44 -8.72 7.98
CA THR A 159 3.24 -7.57 8.40
C THR A 159 3.63 -7.64 9.88
N PRO A 160 4.88 -7.32 10.23
CA PRO A 160 5.30 -7.13 11.62
C PRO A 160 4.92 -5.74 12.16
N VAL A 161 4.14 -4.96 11.42
CA VAL A 161 3.82 -3.58 11.78
C VAL A 161 2.36 -3.47 12.16
N ARG A 162 2.09 -2.99 13.38
CA ARG A 162 0.72 -2.67 13.82
C ARG A 162 0.14 -1.60 12.90
N VAL A 163 -0.96 -1.93 12.25
CA VAL A 163 -1.67 -1.00 11.38
C VAL A 163 -2.51 -0.06 12.23
N VAL A 164 -1.89 0.97 12.74
CA VAL A 164 -2.55 2.03 13.54
C VAL A 164 -2.66 3.36 12.79
N CYS A 165 -2.10 3.43 11.60
CA CYS A 165 -2.20 4.59 10.71
C CYS A 165 -1.92 4.15 9.27
N GLN A 166 -2.18 5.03 8.34
CA GLN A 166 -1.92 4.77 6.92
C GLN A 166 -0.45 4.41 6.64
N ASN A 167 0.48 4.90 7.45
CA ASN A 167 1.91 4.64 7.31
C ASN A 167 2.28 3.19 7.63
N THR A 168 1.72 2.67 8.69
CA THR A 168 1.98 1.30 9.14
C THR A 168 1.31 0.25 8.25
N LEU A 169 0.22 0.59 7.57
CA LEU A 169 -0.41 -0.24 6.56
C LEU A 169 0.52 -0.51 5.37
N ILE A 170 1.35 0.45 5.01
CA ILE A 170 2.24 0.39 3.83
C ILE A 170 3.39 -0.56 4.05
N THR A 171 4.04 -0.44 5.19
CA THR A 171 5.20 -1.26 5.52
C THR A 171 4.83 -2.75 5.50
N GLY A 172 3.59 -3.06 5.89
CA GLY A 172 3.10 -4.42 5.91
C GLY A 172 2.85 -5.03 4.54
N LEU A 173 2.28 -4.27 3.62
CA LEU A 173 1.92 -4.81 2.29
C LEU A 173 3.12 -5.00 1.38
N ASP A 174 4.18 -4.23 1.54
CA ASP A 174 5.33 -4.25 0.64
C ASP A 174 6.50 -5.09 1.13
N SER A 175 6.63 -5.26 2.41
CA SER A 175 7.57 -6.23 2.98
C SER A 175 7.07 -7.67 2.80
N ALA A 176 5.80 -7.83 2.47
CA ALA A 176 5.18 -9.11 2.30
C ALA A 176 5.69 -9.80 1.03
N LYS A 177 6.69 -10.63 1.16
CA LYS A 177 6.98 -11.69 0.17
C LYS A 177 5.82 -12.67 0.00
N VAL A 178 4.80 -12.51 0.81
CA VAL A 178 3.58 -13.30 0.87
C VAL A 178 2.42 -12.35 0.84
N SER A 179 2.03 -11.99 -0.35
CA SER A 179 0.72 -11.42 -0.59
C SER A 179 -0.05 -12.30 -1.55
N VAL A 180 -1.24 -12.67 -1.18
CA VAL A 180 -2.21 -13.27 -2.09
C VAL A 180 -3.09 -12.14 -2.62
N ASN A 181 -3.13 -12.03 -3.95
CA ASN A 181 -3.92 -11.00 -4.62
C ASN A 181 -5.02 -11.68 -5.45
N LEU A 182 -6.26 -11.47 -5.07
CA LEU A 182 -7.43 -12.08 -5.71
C LEU A 182 -8.20 -11.02 -6.50
N ARG A 183 -8.33 -11.22 -7.79
CA ARG A 183 -9.09 -10.32 -8.65
C ARG A 183 -10.59 -10.46 -8.39
N HIS A 184 -11.31 -9.36 -8.46
CA HIS A 184 -12.78 -9.30 -8.40
C HIS A 184 -13.42 -9.96 -9.62
N ARG A 185 -13.46 -11.29 -9.62
CA ARG A 185 -14.11 -12.15 -10.63
C ARG A 185 -15.10 -13.09 -9.96
N LYS A 186 -15.93 -13.76 -10.74
CA LYS A 186 -16.93 -14.73 -10.23
C LYS A 186 -16.33 -15.76 -9.24
N SER A 187 -15.09 -16.18 -9.47
CA SER A 187 -14.37 -17.14 -8.61
C SER A 187 -14.05 -16.61 -7.20
N ILE A 188 -14.08 -15.31 -6.97
CA ILE A 188 -13.81 -14.74 -5.64
C ILE A 188 -14.89 -15.12 -4.60
N LYS A 189 -16.07 -15.53 -5.06
CA LYS A 189 -17.21 -15.85 -4.18
C LYS A 189 -17.37 -17.33 -3.85
N THR A 190 -16.63 -18.23 -4.49
CA THR A 190 -17.03 -19.65 -4.58
C THR A 190 -16.19 -20.62 -3.79
N ASP A 191 -15.10 -20.21 -3.14
CA ASP A 191 -14.17 -21.19 -2.60
C ASP A 191 -13.68 -20.86 -1.18
N THR A 192 -14.48 -21.24 -0.17
CA THR A 192 -14.09 -21.12 1.24
C THR A 192 -12.86 -22.00 1.56
N SER A 193 -12.73 -23.17 0.90
CA SER A 193 -11.59 -24.07 1.10
C SER A 193 -10.29 -23.47 0.62
N PHE A 194 -10.32 -22.76 -0.50
CA PHE A 194 -9.18 -22.04 -1.04
C PHE A 194 -8.63 -20.98 -0.05
N TYR A 195 -9.50 -20.29 0.67
CA TYR A 195 -9.07 -19.32 1.68
C TYR A 195 -8.46 -19.99 2.91
N ILE A 196 -8.99 -21.12 3.35
CA ILE A 196 -8.42 -21.91 4.45
C ILE A 196 -7.00 -22.40 4.07
N ASP A 197 -6.81 -22.86 2.83
CA ASP A 197 -5.50 -23.29 2.33
C ASP A 197 -4.51 -22.12 2.26
N ILE A 198 -4.93 -20.96 1.76
CA ILE A 198 -4.13 -19.74 1.78
C ILE A 198 -3.64 -19.44 3.19
N PHE A 199 -4.53 -19.44 4.17
CA PHE A 199 -4.19 -19.12 5.54
C PHE A 199 -3.30 -20.16 6.20
N SER A 200 -3.47 -21.44 5.87
CA SER A 200 -2.56 -22.50 6.35
C SER A 200 -1.13 -22.35 5.81
N GLN A 201 -0.99 -21.97 4.54
CA GLN A 201 0.30 -21.64 3.93
C GLN A 201 0.89 -20.34 4.49
N MET A 202 0.05 -19.41 4.90
CA MET A 202 0.44 -18.12 5.46
C MET A 202 1.13 -18.28 6.82
N ALA A 203 0.70 -19.22 7.68
CA ALA A 203 1.35 -19.49 8.95
C ALA A 203 2.81 -19.97 8.78
N GLN A 204 3.08 -20.82 7.79
CA GLN A 204 4.44 -21.25 7.43
C GLN A 204 5.31 -20.11 6.91
N THR A 205 4.70 -19.15 6.27
CA THR A 205 5.39 -18.00 5.69
C THR A 205 5.70 -16.92 6.73
N GLN A 206 4.90 -16.83 7.79
CA GLN A 206 5.15 -15.95 8.92
C GLN A 206 6.55 -16.21 9.51
N GLU A 207 6.89 -17.47 9.76
CA GLU A 207 8.20 -17.86 10.28
C GLU A 207 9.33 -17.45 9.32
N THR A 208 9.13 -17.61 8.02
CA THR A 208 10.11 -17.21 7.01
C THR A 208 10.39 -15.71 7.03
N VAL A 209 9.34 -14.87 7.13
CA VAL A 209 9.50 -13.41 7.17
C VAL A 209 10.18 -12.96 8.46
N VAL A 210 9.80 -13.53 9.60
CA VAL A 210 10.46 -13.24 10.88
C VAL A 210 11.95 -13.59 10.83
N ASN A 211 12.29 -14.77 10.31
CA ASN A 211 13.67 -15.20 10.15
C ASN A 211 14.46 -14.30 9.18
N GLU A 212 13.84 -13.81 8.12
CA GLU A 212 14.47 -12.83 7.23
C GLU A 212 14.75 -11.49 7.91
N LEU A 213 13.79 -10.96 8.68
CA LEU A 213 14.01 -9.72 9.44
C LEU A 213 15.12 -9.90 10.49
N GLN A 214 15.14 -11.04 11.19
CA GLN A 214 16.23 -11.37 12.10
C GLN A 214 17.58 -11.46 11.38
N THR A 215 17.63 -12.05 10.18
CA THR A 215 18.84 -12.11 9.37
C THR A 215 19.36 -10.71 9.03
N LEU A 216 18.49 -9.73 8.77
CA LEU A 216 18.93 -8.36 8.50
C LEU A 216 19.66 -7.71 9.67
N THR A 217 19.47 -8.20 10.90
CA THR A 217 20.19 -7.69 12.09
C THR A 217 21.59 -8.27 12.27
N GLN A 218 21.89 -9.39 11.60
CA GLN A 218 23.13 -10.14 11.82
C GLN A 218 24.32 -9.63 10.98
N ALA A 219 24.05 -8.91 9.90
CA ALA A 219 25.09 -8.44 8.98
C ALA A 219 25.23 -6.91 9.03
N THR A 220 26.46 -6.48 9.36
CA THR A 220 26.86 -5.07 9.21
C THR A 220 27.17 -4.78 7.74
N LEU A 221 26.60 -3.72 7.23
CA LEU A 221 26.77 -3.28 5.84
C LEU A 221 27.80 -2.15 5.75
N THR A 222 28.67 -2.23 4.76
CA THR A 222 29.58 -1.14 4.43
C THR A 222 28.79 0.09 3.91
N GLN A 223 29.39 1.26 4.01
CA GLN A 223 28.78 2.49 3.48
C GLN A 223 28.42 2.37 1.99
N ALA A 224 29.24 1.71 1.18
CA ALA A 224 28.94 1.46 -0.23
C ALA A 224 27.72 0.56 -0.43
N GLN A 225 27.53 -0.44 0.43
CA GLN A 225 26.34 -1.30 0.40
C GLN A 225 25.08 -0.53 0.83
N GLN A 226 25.17 0.28 1.90
CA GLN A 226 24.08 1.14 2.36
C GLN A 226 23.65 2.12 1.24
N GLU A 227 24.62 2.77 0.58
CA GLU A 227 24.36 3.67 -0.53
C GLU A 227 23.70 2.93 -1.73
N SER A 228 24.15 1.71 -2.02
CA SER A 228 23.52 0.87 -3.05
C SER A 228 22.06 0.55 -2.75
N ILE A 229 21.69 0.37 -1.48
CA ILE A 229 20.29 0.17 -1.06
C ILE A 229 19.51 1.46 -1.28
N ILE A 230 20.02 2.61 -0.82
CA ILE A 230 19.37 3.92 -0.98
C ILE A 230 19.13 4.22 -2.47
N MET A 231 20.12 4.01 -3.32
CA MET A 231 20.03 4.22 -4.77
C MET A 231 19.01 3.27 -5.44
N THR A 232 18.90 2.03 -4.96
CA THR A 232 17.92 1.05 -5.46
C THR A 232 16.51 1.41 -5.01
N ALA A 233 16.34 1.86 -3.78
CA ALA A 233 15.07 2.34 -3.25
C ALA A 233 14.59 3.58 -4.01
N HIS A 234 15.50 4.52 -4.25
CA HIS A 234 15.26 5.81 -4.90
C HIS A 234 16.06 5.95 -6.20
N PRO A 235 15.68 5.24 -7.27
CA PRO A 235 16.41 5.29 -8.53
C PRO A 235 16.36 6.69 -9.17
N ASN A 236 17.35 7.00 -9.98
CA ASN A 236 17.32 8.22 -10.79
C ASN A 236 16.07 8.26 -11.67
N PRO A 237 15.48 9.44 -11.87
CA PRO A 237 14.40 9.59 -12.82
C PRO A 237 14.89 9.18 -14.22
N LYS A 238 13.98 8.61 -15.01
CA LYS A 238 14.29 8.28 -16.40
C LYS A 238 14.11 9.55 -17.27
N PRO A 239 15.04 9.84 -18.18
CA PRO A 239 14.83 10.92 -19.13
C PRO A 239 13.60 10.61 -19.99
N ASN A 240 12.83 11.65 -20.33
CA ASN A 240 11.66 11.51 -21.18
C ASN A 240 12.09 11.04 -22.59
N GLN A 241 11.29 10.16 -23.21
CA GLN A 241 11.55 9.67 -24.58
C GLN A 241 11.66 10.80 -25.62
N LYS A 242 10.93 11.90 -25.44
CA LYS A 242 11.04 13.09 -26.33
C LYS A 242 12.43 13.75 -26.28
N LEU A 243 13.08 13.74 -25.10
CA LEU A 243 14.45 14.24 -24.96
C LEU A 243 15.47 13.40 -25.74
N GLN A 244 15.22 12.10 -25.88
CA GLN A 244 16.06 11.18 -26.64
C GLN A 244 15.85 11.33 -28.15
N LEU A 245 14.61 11.62 -28.58
CA LEU A 245 14.27 11.83 -29.99
C LEU A 245 14.82 13.15 -30.54
N SER A 246 14.88 14.21 -29.73
CA SER A 246 15.40 15.50 -30.13
C SER A 246 16.89 15.52 -30.48
N SER A 247 17.65 14.52 -29.95
CA SER A 247 19.08 14.37 -30.26
C SER A 247 19.36 13.78 -31.65
N SER A 248 18.35 13.23 -32.31
CA SER A 248 18.48 12.59 -33.64
C SER A 248 17.98 13.46 -34.81
N VAL A 249 17.43 14.65 -34.53
CA VAL A 249 16.91 15.58 -35.54
C VAL A 249 17.83 16.80 -35.60
N THR A 250 18.26 17.19 -36.80
CA THR A 250 19.06 18.39 -37.03
C THR A 250 18.22 19.56 -37.51
N LYS A 251 18.78 20.77 -37.45
CA LYS A 251 18.10 22.01 -37.89
C LYS A 251 17.70 21.96 -39.36
N ASP A 252 18.45 21.19 -40.16
CA ASP A 252 18.24 21.09 -41.60
C ASP A 252 17.16 20.07 -41.99
N ASP A 253 16.76 19.22 -41.03
CA ASP A 253 15.74 18.18 -41.25
C ASP A 253 14.30 18.67 -41.10
N VAL A 254 14.10 19.88 -40.55
CA VAL A 254 12.75 20.38 -40.22
C VAL A 254 12.63 21.90 -40.48
N PRO A 255 11.42 22.43 -40.75
CA PRO A 255 11.18 23.86 -40.88
C PRO A 255 11.61 24.64 -39.63
N ALA A 256 12.11 25.86 -39.82
CA ALA A 256 12.64 26.70 -38.73
C ALA A 256 11.67 26.93 -37.57
N SER A 257 10.36 27.02 -37.83
CA SER A 257 9.31 27.15 -36.79
C SER A 257 9.17 25.88 -35.97
N VAL A 258 9.30 24.71 -36.61
CA VAL A 258 9.26 23.40 -35.92
C VAL A 258 10.52 23.21 -35.11
N TRP A 259 11.69 23.55 -35.64
CA TRP A 259 12.96 23.51 -34.91
C TRP A 259 12.92 24.37 -33.64
N THR A 260 12.46 25.62 -33.73
CA THR A 260 12.37 26.55 -32.60
C THR A 260 11.44 25.97 -31.50
N LYS A 261 10.30 25.38 -31.88
CA LYS A 261 9.39 24.75 -30.96
C LYS A 261 9.99 23.50 -30.28
N LEU A 262 10.66 22.67 -31.10
CA LEU A 262 11.33 21.44 -30.60
C LEU A 262 12.43 21.79 -29.58
N MET A 263 13.26 22.81 -29.89
CA MET A 263 14.34 23.24 -28.98
C MET A 263 13.78 23.75 -27.65
N LYS A 264 12.74 24.59 -27.68
CA LYS A 264 12.09 25.11 -26.48
C LYS A 264 11.48 24.00 -25.63
N GLU A 265 10.83 23.02 -26.26
CA GLU A 265 10.29 21.86 -25.55
C GLU A 265 11.40 21.00 -24.94
N THR A 266 12.52 20.84 -25.64
CA THR A 266 13.71 20.09 -25.17
C THR A 266 14.36 20.77 -23.96
N GLU A 267 14.54 22.09 -24.01
CA GLU A 267 15.07 22.88 -22.88
C GLU A 267 14.16 22.74 -21.64
N THR A 268 12.85 22.92 -21.82
CA THR A 268 11.87 22.77 -20.73
C THR A 268 11.94 21.38 -20.10
N GLN A 269 12.04 20.33 -20.92
CA GLN A 269 12.15 18.95 -20.44
C GLN A 269 13.49 18.65 -19.76
N ALA A 270 14.58 19.24 -20.26
CA ALA A 270 15.90 19.13 -19.63
C ALA A 270 15.91 19.78 -18.24
N GLU A 271 15.33 20.98 -18.11
CA GLU A 271 15.18 21.64 -16.82
C GLU A 271 14.30 20.84 -15.85
N GLU A 272 13.19 20.29 -16.33
CA GLU A 272 12.32 19.45 -15.50
C GLU A 272 13.04 18.19 -15.03
N TYR A 273 13.79 17.53 -15.91
CA TYR A 273 14.61 16.38 -15.57
C TYR A 273 15.68 16.70 -14.52
N GLN A 274 16.34 17.84 -14.61
CA GLN A 274 17.30 18.29 -13.60
C GLN A 274 16.60 18.59 -12.26
N ARG A 275 15.44 19.25 -12.28
CA ARG A 275 14.63 19.46 -11.06
C ARG A 275 14.23 18.14 -10.40
N GLN A 276 13.86 17.13 -11.20
CA GLN A 276 13.55 15.79 -10.68
C GLN A 276 14.78 15.11 -10.07
N LYS A 277 15.96 15.23 -10.65
CA LYS A 277 17.22 14.72 -10.09
C LYS A 277 17.54 15.37 -8.74
N VAL A 278 17.48 16.69 -8.66
CA VAL A 278 17.72 17.44 -7.41
C VAL A 278 16.71 17.02 -6.33
N ARG A 279 15.43 16.87 -6.70
CA ARG A 279 14.40 16.38 -5.76
C ARG A 279 14.70 14.97 -5.28
N MET A 280 15.17 14.08 -6.16
CA MET A 280 15.51 12.71 -5.79
C MET A 280 16.70 12.68 -4.83
N GLU A 281 17.73 13.50 -5.07
CA GLU A 281 18.88 13.55 -4.16
C GLU A 281 18.51 14.04 -2.75
N LYS A 282 17.64 15.03 -2.64
CA LYS A 282 17.10 15.47 -1.33
C LYS A 282 16.36 14.33 -0.58
N ILE A 283 15.69 13.45 -1.31
CA ILE A 283 15.04 12.28 -0.69
C ILE A 283 16.08 11.29 -0.17
N ARG A 284 17.16 11.06 -0.93
CA ARG A 284 18.27 10.20 -0.52
C ARG A 284 19.02 10.77 0.69
N GLU A 285 19.23 12.08 0.73
CA GLU A 285 19.78 12.78 1.92
C GLU A 285 18.90 12.53 3.14
N GLY A 286 17.58 12.70 3.02
CA GLY A 286 16.66 12.41 4.12
C GLY A 286 16.68 10.93 4.54
N ALA A 287 16.90 9.99 3.63
CA ALA A 287 17.06 8.57 3.98
C ALA A 287 18.37 8.34 4.76
N ARG A 288 19.50 8.95 4.35
CA ARG A 288 20.77 8.87 5.08
C ARG A 288 20.64 9.44 6.50
N GLU A 289 20.03 10.63 6.64
CA GLU A 289 19.76 11.24 7.95
C GLU A 289 18.94 10.32 8.86
N ARG A 290 17.90 9.66 8.33
CA ARG A 290 17.09 8.73 9.12
C ARG A 290 17.84 7.46 9.50
N ILE A 291 18.69 6.93 8.63
CA ILE A 291 19.58 5.82 8.95
C ILE A 291 20.53 6.21 10.09
N ASP A 292 21.11 7.40 10.03
CA ASP A 292 22.02 7.90 11.06
C ASP A 292 21.29 8.10 12.42
N VAL A 293 20.07 8.65 12.40
CA VAL A 293 19.24 8.75 13.61
C VAL A 293 18.95 7.36 14.18
N PHE A 294 18.53 6.42 13.36
CA PHE A 294 18.26 5.05 13.79
C PHE A 294 19.50 4.37 14.38
N ASN A 295 20.67 4.56 13.76
CA ASN A 295 21.95 4.04 14.26
C ASN A 295 22.31 4.60 15.65
N GLN A 296 21.95 5.87 15.93
CA GLN A 296 22.19 6.51 17.23
C GLN A 296 21.20 6.04 18.29
N GLU A 297 19.92 5.94 17.96
CA GLU A 297 18.85 5.52 18.88
C GLU A 297 18.95 4.02 19.21
N TYR A 298 19.35 3.19 18.24
CA TYR A 298 19.41 1.74 18.34
C TYR A 298 20.82 1.24 18.03
N SER A 299 21.78 1.63 18.88
CA SER A 299 23.22 1.36 18.67
C SER A 299 23.57 -0.12 18.50
N GLN A 300 22.76 -1.03 19.09
CA GLN A 300 22.92 -2.49 18.94
C GLN A 300 22.67 -2.97 17.49
N PHE A 301 21.98 -2.19 16.67
CA PHE A 301 21.73 -2.48 15.27
C PHE A 301 22.45 -1.55 14.30
N ALA A 302 23.35 -0.71 14.84
CA ALA A 302 24.03 0.30 14.03
C ALA A 302 24.71 -0.33 12.80
N ASN A 303 24.46 0.26 11.63
CA ASN A 303 24.97 -0.15 10.33
C ASN A 303 24.54 -1.56 9.87
N THR A 304 23.61 -2.23 10.54
CA THR A 304 23.04 -3.49 10.05
C THR A 304 22.09 -3.27 8.88
N GLY A 305 21.81 -4.33 8.12
CA GLY A 305 20.76 -4.29 7.09
C GLY A 305 19.41 -3.84 7.65
N TYR A 306 19.09 -4.22 8.89
CA TYR A 306 17.88 -3.81 9.59
C TYR A 306 17.81 -2.28 9.78
N ALA A 307 18.87 -1.66 10.29
CA ALA A 307 18.95 -0.22 10.50
C ALA A 307 18.79 0.57 9.19
N VAL A 308 19.43 0.12 8.12
CA VAL A 308 19.33 0.75 6.80
C VAL A 308 17.92 0.65 6.25
N TYR A 309 17.27 -0.52 6.38
CA TYR A 309 15.89 -0.70 5.95
C TYR A 309 14.94 0.18 6.74
N GLN A 310 15.04 0.20 8.07
CA GLN A 310 14.16 1.01 8.93
C GLN A 310 14.33 2.51 8.67
N GLY A 311 15.53 3.02 8.51
CA GLY A 311 15.76 4.43 8.18
C GLY A 311 15.13 4.84 6.84
N ILE A 312 15.14 3.96 5.82
CA ILE A 312 14.44 4.22 4.55
C ILE A 312 12.91 4.19 4.76
N VAL A 313 12.39 3.25 5.56
CA VAL A 313 10.97 3.17 5.89
C VAL A 313 10.51 4.46 6.58
N GLU A 314 11.22 4.92 7.60
CA GLU A 314 10.90 6.17 8.29
C GLU A 314 10.98 7.40 7.38
N CYS A 315 12.00 7.48 6.53
CA CYS A 315 12.11 8.55 5.54
C CYS A 315 10.87 8.62 4.65
N GLU A 316 10.38 7.47 4.18
CA GLU A 316 9.17 7.42 3.36
C GLU A 316 7.90 7.76 4.16
N ASP A 317 7.84 7.40 5.44
CA ASP A 317 6.66 7.63 6.28
C ASP A 317 6.53 9.08 6.73
N TYR A 318 7.63 9.74 7.07
CA TYR A 318 7.62 11.11 7.60
C TYR A 318 7.90 12.19 6.54
N ARG A 319 8.03 11.85 5.28
CA ARG A 319 8.25 12.83 4.21
C ARG A 319 7.03 13.74 4.01
N ARG A 320 7.23 15.06 4.10
CA ARG A 320 6.17 16.07 3.95
C ARG A 320 5.44 15.96 2.61
N GLY A 321 4.14 16.29 2.59
CA GLY A 321 3.30 16.35 1.38
C GLY A 321 2.55 15.05 1.04
N TRP A 322 2.50 14.09 1.95
CA TRP A 322 1.76 12.82 1.78
C TRP A 322 0.40 12.79 2.48
N GLU A 323 0.09 13.82 3.26
CA GLU A 323 -1.16 13.94 4.01
C GLU A 323 -2.37 13.75 3.09
N GLY A 324 -3.03 12.61 3.18
CA GLY A 324 -4.23 12.27 2.42
C GLY A 324 -4.03 11.57 1.07
N SER A 325 -2.80 11.24 0.65
CA SER A 325 -2.60 10.48 -0.59
C SER A 325 -2.52 8.97 -0.33
N GLY A 326 -3.42 8.19 -0.93
CA GLY A 326 -3.35 6.71 -0.91
C GLY A 326 -2.08 6.14 -1.59
N THR A 327 -1.21 7.00 -2.15
CA THR A 327 0.07 6.62 -2.77
C THR A 327 1.07 6.05 -1.78
N ALA A 328 0.90 6.38 -0.49
CA ALA A 328 1.73 5.85 0.56
C ALA A 328 1.45 4.35 0.81
N VAL A 329 0.20 3.89 0.63
CA VAL A 329 -0.21 2.51 0.93
C VAL A 329 -0.07 1.58 -0.27
N PHE A 330 -0.43 2.05 -1.46
CA PHE A 330 -0.53 1.21 -2.66
C PHE A 330 0.26 1.77 -3.85
N GLY A 331 1.04 2.82 -3.62
CA GLY A 331 1.68 3.61 -4.67
C GLY A 331 3.21 3.52 -4.71
N ALA A 332 3.82 4.62 -5.12
CA ALA A 332 5.26 4.70 -5.35
C ALA A 332 6.11 4.46 -4.10
N ARG A 333 5.64 4.88 -2.91
CA ARG A 333 6.38 4.72 -1.64
C ARG A 333 6.43 3.27 -1.20
N ALA A 334 5.32 2.56 -1.34
CA ALA A 334 5.24 1.14 -1.12
C ALA A 334 6.28 0.40 -1.96
N LYS A 335 6.33 0.66 -3.26
CA LYS A 335 7.36 0.10 -4.16
C LYS A 335 8.79 0.47 -3.74
N THR A 336 8.98 1.66 -3.14
CA THR A 336 10.28 2.08 -2.63
C THR A 336 10.74 1.22 -1.47
N LYS A 337 9.86 0.99 -0.48
CA LYS A 337 10.14 0.13 0.67
C LYS A 337 10.41 -1.31 0.27
N ALA A 338 9.62 -1.86 -0.66
CA ALA A 338 9.84 -3.22 -1.20
C ALA A 338 11.20 -3.35 -1.90
N ARG A 339 11.59 -2.36 -2.70
CA ARG A 339 12.92 -2.34 -3.33
C ARG A 339 14.05 -2.28 -2.30
N ALA A 340 13.87 -1.44 -1.26
CA ALA A 340 14.81 -1.34 -0.15
C ALA A 340 14.98 -2.70 0.54
N PHE A 341 13.89 -3.33 0.94
CA PHE A 341 13.89 -4.63 1.60
C PHE A 341 14.58 -5.71 0.76
N ASN A 342 14.16 -5.86 -0.49
CA ASN A 342 14.74 -6.88 -1.38
C ASN A 342 16.23 -6.69 -1.61
N LYS A 343 16.68 -5.44 -1.79
CA LYS A 343 18.11 -5.15 -1.97
C LYS A 343 18.89 -5.39 -0.69
N THR A 344 18.35 -5.00 0.45
CA THR A 344 18.98 -5.26 1.77
C THR A 344 19.12 -6.75 2.02
N SER A 345 18.04 -7.54 1.85
CA SER A 345 18.07 -8.99 2.00
C SER A 345 19.11 -9.65 1.07
N GLN A 346 19.19 -9.19 -0.19
CA GLN A 346 20.19 -9.68 -1.14
C GLN A 346 21.63 -9.46 -0.64
N LEU A 347 21.94 -8.25 -0.16
CA LEU A 347 23.29 -7.90 0.29
C LEU A 347 23.66 -8.60 1.60
N VAL A 348 22.71 -8.69 2.54
CA VAL A 348 22.93 -9.40 3.80
C VAL A 348 23.21 -10.88 3.55
N ARG A 349 22.42 -11.57 2.72
CA ARG A 349 22.64 -12.97 2.36
C ARG A 349 23.98 -13.22 1.64
N ALA A 350 24.51 -12.23 0.94
CA ALA A 350 25.82 -12.31 0.30
C ALA A 350 26.97 -12.05 1.26
N SER A 351 26.69 -11.52 2.46
CA SER A 351 27.69 -11.16 3.48
C SER A 351 27.76 -12.20 4.62
N VAL A 352 26.80 -13.10 4.70
CA VAL A 352 26.73 -14.27 5.61
C VAL A 352 27.09 -15.53 4.83
#